data_b65998aa7e783bd79798f59aa20ef0f7
#
_entry.id   b65998aa7e783bd79798f59aa20ef0f7
#
_cell.length_a   1.000
_cell.length_b   1.000
_cell.length_c   1.000
_cell.angle_alpha   90.00
_cell.angle_beta   90.00
_cell.angle_gamma   90.00
#
_symmetry.space_group_name_H-M   'P 1'
#
loop_
_entity.id
_entity.type
_entity.pdbx_description
1 polymer ?
#
loop_
_entity_poly.entity_id
_entity_poly.type
_entity_poly.pdbx_seq_one_letter_code
_entity_poly.pdbx_strand_id
1 'polypeptide(L)'
;KQRHMSSSGSKGLEGIVAAKTYLSDVRGDVGVLIYRGYDINELAGNVGYEETVHLLHEGRLPNEQELGALKAKLAGYRQLPQGVIDLITSLPKETVPMNALRTGISALGCFDADAENNDPQALRDKALKIIAQIPVVTAYFHLHRQGKALVESRKDLSEAANFLYLINGGVEADQESVDTLDMCYVLHADHGMNASTFASRVTVATLSDIYSGITSAIGTLKGPLHGGANEAVIRMLQEIGSLENVDAYIDDCLATKKKIMGIGHRVYKVLDPRAVKLRGMVRKMGEKIAEPKWIQMSDKIAGIMQEKKGLHANVDFYSASVYYSLNVPIDLFTPIFAIARTSGWSAHILEQLADNRLIRPQSDYIGPEGLKATPIQDR
;
A
#
# COMPACT_ATOMS: atom_id res chain seq x y z
N LYS A 1 -15.32 7.02 -45.90
CA LYS A 1 -14.67 6.03 -45.00
C LYS A 1 -15.43 6.05 -43.71
N GLN A 2 -16.24 5.02 -43.45
CA GLN A 2 -16.96 4.84 -42.19
C GLN A 2 -15.92 4.71 -41.07
N ARG A 3 -15.88 5.68 -40.13
CA ARG A 3 -15.22 5.49 -38.85
C ARG A 3 -15.97 4.35 -38.13
N HIS A 4 -15.28 3.23 -37.87
CA HIS A 4 -15.76 2.25 -36.93
C HIS A 4 -15.96 2.98 -35.57
N MET A 5 -17.20 3.13 -35.16
CA MET A 5 -17.52 3.50 -33.79
C MET A 5 -16.92 2.42 -32.88
N SER A 6 -15.73 2.67 -32.37
CA SER A 6 -15.21 1.89 -31.25
C SER A 6 -16.14 2.10 -30.07
N SER A 7 -16.58 1.04 -29.43
CA SER A 7 -17.28 1.13 -28.15
C SER A 7 -16.48 2.06 -27.25
N SER A 8 -17.07 3.18 -26.86
CA SER A 8 -16.43 4.13 -25.94
C SER A 8 -16.01 3.35 -24.71
N GLY A 9 -14.70 3.27 -24.46
CA GLY A 9 -14.16 2.58 -23.30
C GLY A 9 -14.80 3.15 -22.03
N SER A 10 -15.08 2.29 -21.05
CA SER A 10 -15.68 2.73 -19.80
C SER A 10 -14.75 3.74 -19.12
N LYS A 11 -15.33 4.81 -18.59
CA LYS A 11 -14.58 5.86 -17.90
C LYS A 11 -13.80 5.26 -16.72
N GLY A 12 -12.49 5.52 -16.67
CA GLY A 12 -11.61 4.96 -15.64
C GLY A 12 -11.34 3.46 -15.79
N LEU A 13 -11.57 2.88 -16.98
CA LEU A 13 -11.37 1.45 -17.32
C LEU A 13 -12.20 0.49 -16.44
N GLU A 14 -13.31 0.95 -15.86
CA GLU A 14 -14.17 0.12 -15.02
C GLU A 14 -14.71 -1.07 -15.84
N GLY A 15 -14.58 -2.29 -15.29
CA GLY A 15 -15.00 -3.53 -15.95
C GLY A 15 -14.05 -4.04 -17.03
N ILE A 16 -12.93 -3.35 -17.31
CA ILE A 16 -11.93 -3.80 -18.29
C ILE A 16 -10.91 -4.71 -17.59
N VAL A 17 -10.73 -5.90 -18.14
CA VAL A 17 -9.67 -6.82 -17.71
C VAL A 17 -8.35 -6.41 -18.38
N ALA A 18 -7.44 -5.83 -17.60
CA ALA A 18 -6.17 -5.31 -18.11
C ALA A 18 -5.11 -6.41 -18.32
N ALA A 19 -5.13 -7.47 -17.51
CA ALA A 19 -4.20 -8.59 -17.59
C ALA A 19 -4.79 -9.84 -16.92
N LYS A 20 -4.25 -11.02 -17.30
CA LYS A 20 -4.43 -12.25 -16.54
C LYS A 20 -3.40 -12.27 -15.39
N THR A 21 -3.77 -12.82 -14.26
CA THR A 21 -2.87 -12.94 -13.10
C THR A 21 -3.08 -14.22 -12.34
N TYR A 22 -1.99 -14.76 -11.79
CA TYR A 22 -2.00 -15.87 -10.82
C TYR A 22 -1.88 -15.38 -9.38
N LEU A 23 -1.70 -14.05 -9.15
CA LEU A 23 -1.26 -13.51 -7.86
C LEU A 23 -2.40 -13.37 -6.87
N SER A 24 -3.49 -12.74 -7.27
CA SER A 24 -4.64 -12.56 -6.37
C SER A 24 -5.94 -12.45 -7.13
N ASP A 25 -7.03 -12.79 -6.44
CA ASP A 25 -8.39 -12.66 -6.91
C ASP A 25 -9.23 -11.92 -5.86
N VAL A 26 -9.96 -10.90 -6.31
CA VAL A 26 -10.84 -10.08 -5.47
C VAL A 26 -12.28 -10.26 -5.94
N ARG A 27 -13.08 -11.00 -5.18
CA ARG A 27 -14.50 -11.25 -5.46
C ARG A 27 -15.35 -10.32 -4.60
N GLY A 28 -15.66 -9.16 -5.14
CA GLY A 28 -16.29 -8.08 -4.39
C GLY A 28 -17.74 -8.31 -4.01
N ASP A 29 -18.45 -9.14 -4.76
CA ASP A 29 -19.84 -9.52 -4.52
C ASP A 29 -20.03 -10.47 -3.33
N VAL A 30 -19.02 -11.31 -3.05
CA VAL A 30 -19.04 -12.29 -1.96
C VAL A 30 -18.02 -12.03 -0.86
N GLY A 31 -17.23 -10.96 -0.96
CA GLY A 31 -16.27 -10.57 0.06
C GLY A 31 -15.10 -11.55 0.23
N VAL A 32 -14.53 -12.02 -0.89
CA VAL A 32 -13.42 -12.98 -0.91
C VAL A 32 -12.18 -12.32 -1.48
N LEU A 33 -11.04 -12.53 -0.82
CA LEU A 33 -9.70 -12.19 -1.29
C LEU A 33 -8.83 -13.44 -1.25
N ILE A 34 -8.18 -13.73 -2.37
CA ILE A 34 -7.33 -14.92 -2.53
C ILE A 34 -5.93 -14.46 -2.93
N TYR A 35 -4.87 -15.01 -2.31
CA TYR A 35 -3.48 -14.92 -2.76
C TYR A 35 -3.01 -16.29 -3.21
N ARG A 36 -2.64 -16.45 -4.48
CA ARG A 36 -2.08 -17.71 -5.02
C ARG A 36 -2.85 -18.96 -4.60
N GLY A 37 -4.19 -18.89 -4.57
CA GLY A 37 -5.06 -20.01 -4.21
C GLY A 37 -5.47 -20.09 -2.73
N TYR A 38 -4.85 -19.32 -1.85
CA TYR A 38 -5.20 -19.27 -0.43
C TYR A 38 -6.17 -18.12 -0.15
N ASP A 39 -7.29 -18.43 0.51
CA ASP A 39 -8.17 -17.39 1.07
C ASP A 39 -7.40 -16.56 2.12
N ILE A 40 -7.62 -15.25 2.13
CA ILE A 40 -6.95 -14.36 3.08
C ILE A 40 -7.19 -14.75 4.54
N ASN A 41 -8.33 -15.38 4.85
CA ASN A 41 -8.63 -15.86 6.19
C ASN A 41 -7.75 -17.02 6.62
N GLU A 42 -7.26 -17.83 5.66
CA GLU A 42 -6.29 -18.90 5.92
C GLU A 42 -4.88 -18.35 6.15
N LEU A 43 -4.55 -17.23 5.55
CA LEU A 43 -3.22 -16.63 5.67
C LEU A 43 -3.11 -15.73 6.90
N ALA A 44 -4.05 -14.81 7.09
CA ALA A 44 -3.98 -13.80 8.14
C ALA A 44 -4.07 -14.42 9.55
N GLY A 45 -2.97 -14.34 10.28
CA GLY A 45 -2.81 -14.90 11.61
C GLY A 45 -2.24 -16.33 11.65
N ASN A 46 -2.05 -16.98 10.48
CA ASN A 46 -1.45 -18.32 10.38
C ASN A 46 -0.08 -18.30 9.71
N VAL A 47 0.19 -17.30 8.86
CA VAL A 47 1.49 -17.11 8.20
C VAL A 47 1.98 -15.69 8.41
N GLY A 48 3.30 -15.51 8.39
CA GLY A 48 3.93 -14.20 8.49
C GLY A 48 4.09 -13.50 7.14
N TYR A 49 4.56 -12.25 7.20
CA TYR A 49 4.79 -11.43 6.01
C TYR A 49 5.83 -12.03 5.08
N GLU A 50 6.96 -12.53 5.61
CA GLU A 50 8.02 -13.15 4.79
C GLU A 50 7.52 -14.40 4.07
N GLU A 51 6.66 -15.20 4.71
CA GLU A 51 6.00 -16.34 4.06
C GLU A 51 5.07 -15.87 2.93
N THR A 52 4.37 -14.75 3.14
CA THR A 52 3.49 -14.14 2.12
C THR A 52 4.30 -13.58 0.95
N VAL A 53 5.46 -12.98 1.18
CA VAL A 53 6.40 -12.57 0.13
C VAL A 53 6.80 -13.78 -0.72
N HIS A 54 7.20 -14.88 -0.09
CA HIS A 54 7.55 -16.11 -0.80
C HIS A 54 6.36 -16.65 -1.60
N LEU A 55 5.17 -16.69 -1.01
CA LEU A 55 3.96 -17.15 -1.68
C LEU A 55 3.67 -16.34 -2.96
N LEU A 56 3.73 -15.03 -2.88
CA LEU A 56 3.45 -14.16 -4.03
C LEU A 56 4.52 -14.29 -5.13
N HIS A 57 5.79 -14.40 -4.75
CA HIS A 57 6.90 -14.48 -5.70
C HIS A 57 7.07 -15.88 -6.31
N GLU A 58 6.97 -16.93 -5.49
CA GLU A 58 7.26 -18.32 -5.90
C GLU A 58 6.00 -19.16 -6.17
N GLY A 59 4.81 -18.68 -5.82
CA GLY A 59 3.52 -19.34 -6.09
C GLY A 59 3.12 -20.40 -5.08
N ARG A 60 3.88 -20.59 -4.02
CA ARG A 60 3.62 -21.54 -2.92
C ARG A 60 4.20 -21.03 -1.60
N LEU A 61 3.71 -21.55 -0.49
CA LEU A 61 4.30 -21.27 0.82
C LEU A 61 5.69 -21.92 0.94
N PRO A 62 6.63 -21.27 1.66
CA PRO A 62 7.96 -21.80 1.88
C PRO A 62 7.93 -22.96 2.88
N ASN A 63 8.88 -23.90 2.76
CA ASN A 63 9.22 -24.77 3.87
C ASN A 63 10.13 -24.03 4.88
N GLU A 64 10.45 -24.66 5.99
CA GLU A 64 11.26 -24.06 7.07
C GLU A 64 12.63 -23.58 6.59
N GLN A 65 13.32 -24.36 5.78
CA GLN A 65 14.62 -24.02 5.22
C GLN A 65 14.54 -22.82 4.28
N GLU A 66 13.55 -22.80 3.40
CA GLU A 66 13.32 -21.71 2.45
C GLU A 66 12.96 -20.41 3.17
N LEU A 67 12.11 -20.50 4.21
CA LEU A 67 11.76 -19.35 5.04
C LEU A 67 12.98 -18.79 5.78
N GLY A 68 13.81 -19.66 6.37
CA GLY A 68 15.04 -19.25 7.01
C GLY A 68 16.00 -18.55 6.06
N ALA A 69 16.17 -19.08 4.85
CA ALA A 69 17.01 -18.49 3.80
C ALA A 69 16.47 -17.14 3.34
N LEU A 70 15.14 -17.00 3.15
CA LEU A 70 14.50 -15.74 2.77
C LEU A 70 14.66 -14.66 3.85
N LYS A 71 14.41 -15.01 5.12
CA LYS A 71 14.61 -14.07 6.24
C LYS A 71 16.05 -13.58 6.33
N ALA A 72 17.03 -14.46 6.19
CA ALA A 72 18.44 -14.10 6.19
C ALA A 72 18.79 -13.18 5.01
N LYS A 73 18.25 -13.45 3.83
CA LYS A 73 18.46 -12.63 2.62
C LYS A 73 17.86 -11.24 2.76
N LEU A 74 16.62 -11.11 3.21
CA LEU A 74 15.98 -9.83 3.46
C LEU A 74 16.76 -9.02 4.51
N ALA A 75 17.13 -9.64 5.63
CA ALA A 75 17.93 -9.00 6.67
C ALA A 75 19.29 -8.49 6.14
N GLY A 76 19.92 -9.24 5.24
CA GLY A 76 21.16 -8.83 4.58
C GLY A 76 21.03 -7.64 3.64
N TYR A 77 19.83 -7.40 3.10
CA TYR A 77 19.57 -6.32 2.15
C TYR A 77 19.15 -4.98 2.79
N ARG A 78 18.97 -4.92 4.11
CA ARG A 78 18.46 -3.73 4.81
C ARG A 78 19.40 -2.52 4.78
N GLN A 79 20.68 -2.71 4.47
CA GLN A 79 21.63 -1.60 4.41
C GLN A 79 21.37 -0.71 3.19
N LEU A 80 21.24 0.59 3.42
CA LEU A 80 21.12 1.59 2.35
C LEU A 80 22.49 2.07 1.87
N PRO A 81 22.64 2.40 0.58
CA PRO A 81 23.81 3.15 0.11
C PRO A 81 23.93 4.48 0.83
N GLN A 82 25.15 4.91 1.16
CA GLN A 82 25.40 6.17 1.87
C GLN A 82 24.80 7.37 1.13
N GLY A 83 24.92 7.42 -0.19
CA GLY A 83 24.34 8.52 -0.98
C GLY A 83 22.82 8.61 -0.88
N VAL A 84 22.11 7.49 -0.67
CA VAL A 84 20.65 7.49 -0.41
C VAL A 84 20.37 8.01 1.00
N ILE A 85 21.16 7.62 2.00
CA ILE A 85 21.06 8.14 3.37
C ILE A 85 21.26 9.65 3.36
N ASP A 86 22.31 10.14 2.70
CA ASP A 86 22.64 11.56 2.60
C ASP A 86 21.50 12.34 1.93
N LEU A 87 20.92 11.80 0.86
CA LEU A 87 19.77 12.39 0.20
C LEU A 87 18.56 12.51 1.14
N ILE A 88 18.19 11.42 1.79
CA ILE A 88 17.02 11.37 2.70
C ILE A 88 17.20 12.37 3.85
N THR A 89 18.40 12.44 4.43
CA THR A 89 18.71 13.32 5.55
C THR A 89 18.95 14.78 5.13
N SER A 90 19.01 15.07 3.84
CA SER A 90 19.03 16.43 3.30
C SER A 90 17.63 17.01 3.02
N LEU A 91 16.60 16.17 3.02
CA LEU A 91 15.24 16.64 2.76
C LEU A 91 14.73 17.55 3.89
N PRO A 92 13.89 18.55 3.57
CA PRO A 92 13.22 19.35 4.59
C PRO A 92 12.43 18.44 5.56
N LYS A 93 12.51 18.73 6.85
CA LYS A 93 11.87 17.93 7.90
C LYS A 93 10.32 17.90 7.78
N GLU A 94 9.77 18.92 7.15
CA GLU A 94 8.33 19.08 6.88
C GLU A 94 7.87 18.30 5.65
N THR A 95 8.78 17.64 4.93
CA THR A 95 8.44 16.84 3.76
C THR A 95 7.44 15.75 4.14
N VAL A 96 6.38 15.61 3.36
CA VAL A 96 5.42 14.51 3.52
C VAL A 96 6.15 13.17 3.38
N PRO A 97 6.02 12.23 4.34
CA PRO A 97 6.77 10.97 4.32
C PRO A 97 6.66 10.18 3.02
N MET A 98 5.51 10.16 2.38
CA MET A 98 5.35 9.51 1.07
C MET A 98 6.18 10.16 -0.04
N ASN A 99 6.43 11.47 0.03
CA ASN A 99 7.30 12.14 -0.92
C ASN A 99 8.77 11.77 -0.70
N ALA A 100 9.20 11.70 0.55
CA ALA A 100 10.54 11.24 0.92
C ALA A 100 10.75 9.78 0.49
N LEU A 101 9.76 8.91 0.73
CA LEU A 101 9.79 7.52 0.32
C LEU A 101 9.91 7.37 -1.20
N ARG A 102 9.07 8.05 -1.96
CA ARG A 102 9.12 8.05 -3.43
C ARG A 102 10.49 8.46 -3.96
N THR A 103 11.05 9.54 -3.42
CA THR A 103 12.37 10.05 -3.79
C THR A 103 13.47 9.05 -3.41
N GLY A 104 13.42 8.50 -2.21
CA GLY A 104 14.41 7.53 -1.73
C GLY A 104 14.43 6.25 -2.57
N ILE A 105 13.28 5.72 -2.94
CA ILE A 105 13.22 4.51 -3.78
C ILE A 105 13.71 4.77 -5.20
N SER A 106 13.38 5.93 -5.78
CA SER A 106 13.94 6.31 -7.07
C SER A 106 15.47 6.45 -7.01
N ALA A 107 15.98 7.02 -5.93
CA ALA A 107 17.42 7.15 -5.72
C ALA A 107 18.14 5.80 -5.57
N LEU A 108 17.51 4.80 -4.92
CA LEU A 108 18.09 3.45 -4.80
C LEU A 108 18.48 2.88 -6.16
N GLY A 109 17.68 3.10 -7.20
CA GLY A 109 18.00 2.68 -8.57
C GLY A 109 19.27 3.31 -9.13
N CYS A 110 19.60 4.55 -8.72
CA CYS A 110 20.83 5.23 -9.14
C CYS A 110 22.09 4.60 -8.52
N PHE A 111 21.96 3.92 -7.40
CA PHE A 111 23.07 3.28 -6.67
C PHE A 111 23.12 1.77 -6.88
N ASP A 112 22.28 1.21 -7.73
CA ASP A 112 22.29 -0.20 -8.08
C ASP A 112 22.89 -0.38 -9.48
N ALA A 113 24.11 -0.92 -9.55
CA ALA A 113 24.78 -1.17 -10.82
C ALA A 113 24.02 -2.15 -11.72
N ASP A 114 23.13 -2.96 -11.15
CA ASP A 114 22.31 -3.96 -11.85
C ASP A 114 20.85 -3.48 -12.09
N ALA A 115 20.58 -2.18 -11.91
CA ALA A 115 19.23 -1.62 -11.98
C ALA A 115 18.50 -1.98 -13.28
N GLU A 116 19.18 -1.88 -14.43
CA GLU A 116 18.63 -2.10 -15.76
C GLU A 116 18.51 -3.60 -16.15
N ASN A 117 19.03 -4.50 -15.33
CA ASN A 117 19.00 -5.93 -15.63
C ASN A 117 17.64 -6.52 -15.27
N ASN A 118 16.86 -6.88 -16.29
CA ASN A 118 15.54 -7.50 -16.15
C ASN A 118 15.56 -9.02 -16.31
N ASP A 119 16.72 -9.67 -16.23
CA ASP A 119 16.78 -11.13 -16.16
C ASP A 119 15.99 -11.64 -14.94
N PRO A 120 15.23 -12.74 -15.06
CA PRO A 120 14.32 -13.18 -14.01
C PRO A 120 14.95 -13.34 -12.63
N GLN A 121 16.16 -13.86 -12.53
CA GLN A 121 16.85 -14.03 -11.25
C GLN A 121 17.33 -12.69 -10.66
N ALA A 122 17.92 -11.85 -11.49
CA ALA A 122 18.36 -10.50 -11.09
C ALA A 122 17.16 -9.64 -10.64
N LEU A 123 16.05 -9.77 -11.35
CA LEU A 123 14.81 -9.04 -11.04
C LEU A 123 14.23 -9.49 -9.68
N ARG A 124 14.21 -10.82 -9.39
CA ARG A 124 13.79 -11.33 -8.08
C ARG A 124 14.68 -10.83 -6.95
N ASP A 125 15.99 -10.83 -7.14
CA ASP A 125 16.94 -10.34 -6.14
C ASP A 125 16.74 -8.85 -5.85
N LYS A 126 16.53 -8.04 -6.90
CA LYS A 126 16.20 -6.62 -6.75
C LYS A 126 14.85 -6.41 -6.06
N ALA A 127 13.84 -7.22 -6.36
CA ALA A 127 12.55 -7.17 -5.70
C ALA A 127 12.68 -7.38 -4.19
N LEU A 128 13.42 -8.40 -3.76
CA LEU A 128 13.67 -8.68 -2.33
C LEU A 128 14.49 -7.56 -1.68
N LYS A 129 15.47 -7.02 -2.39
CA LYS A 129 16.26 -5.88 -1.91
C LYS A 129 15.40 -4.65 -1.67
N ILE A 130 14.50 -4.32 -2.59
CA ILE A 130 13.58 -3.21 -2.44
C ILE A 130 12.62 -3.46 -1.27
N ILE A 131 12.05 -4.65 -1.13
CA ILE A 131 11.18 -5.02 0.01
C ILE A 131 11.89 -4.76 1.34
N ALA A 132 13.16 -5.13 1.45
CA ALA A 132 13.95 -4.93 2.66
C ALA A 132 14.32 -3.45 2.90
N GLN A 133 14.49 -2.66 1.85
CA GLN A 133 15.00 -1.29 1.93
C GLN A 133 13.91 -0.23 2.11
N ILE A 134 12.69 -0.43 1.60
CA ILE A 134 11.56 0.51 1.76
C ILE A 134 11.29 0.85 3.23
N PRO A 135 11.21 -0.12 4.16
CA PRO A 135 11.02 0.19 5.59
C PRO A 135 12.15 1.04 6.15
N VAL A 136 13.38 0.79 5.75
CA VAL A 136 14.56 1.52 6.24
C VAL A 136 14.55 2.97 5.74
N VAL A 137 14.24 3.19 4.45
CA VAL A 137 14.07 4.54 3.90
C VAL A 137 13.00 5.32 4.68
N THR A 138 11.87 4.70 4.93
CA THR A 138 10.78 5.30 5.69
C THR A 138 11.21 5.67 7.11
N ALA A 139 11.85 4.74 7.82
CA ALA A 139 12.28 4.94 9.20
C ALA A 139 13.40 5.98 9.31
N TYR A 140 14.35 5.99 8.38
CA TYR A 140 15.45 6.95 8.39
C TYR A 140 14.97 8.37 8.15
N PHE A 141 14.04 8.58 7.24
CA PHE A 141 13.40 9.89 7.09
C PHE A 141 12.63 10.28 8.37
N HIS A 142 11.91 9.35 8.99
CA HIS A 142 11.19 9.62 10.22
C HIS A 142 12.12 10.03 11.37
N LEU A 143 13.24 9.34 11.57
CA LEU A 143 14.24 9.70 12.58
C LEU A 143 14.89 11.06 12.26
N HIS A 144 15.26 11.31 11.00
CA HIS A 144 15.80 12.58 10.55
C HIS A 144 14.88 13.75 10.87
N ARG A 145 13.59 13.65 10.52
CA ARG A 145 12.65 14.76 10.77
C ARG A 145 12.42 15.04 12.25
N GLN A 146 12.63 14.04 13.10
CA GLN A 146 12.57 14.19 14.56
C GLN A 146 13.90 14.70 15.17
N GLY A 147 14.95 14.88 14.37
CA GLY A 147 16.28 15.25 14.85
C GLY A 147 16.96 14.15 15.65
N LYS A 148 16.55 12.89 15.47
CA LYS A 148 17.12 11.72 16.13
C LYS A 148 18.25 11.12 15.31
N ALA A 149 19.20 10.45 15.99
CA ALA A 149 20.23 9.65 15.36
C ALA A 149 19.62 8.50 14.57
N LEU A 150 20.19 8.16 13.42
CA LEU A 150 19.81 6.97 12.67
C LEU A 150 20.22 5.71 13.45
N VAL A 151 19.38 4.69 13.36
CA VAL A 151 19.58 3.41 14.02
C VAL A 151 19.81 2.34 12.97
N GLU A 152 20.84 1.51 13.13
CA GLU A 152 21.10 0.41 12.21
C GLU A 152 20.06 -0.69 12.36
N SER A 153 19.68 -1.30 11.25
CA SER A 153 18.79 -2.47 11.21
C SER A 153 19.41 -3.65 11.93
N ARG A 154 18.60 -4.43 12.60
CA ARG A 154 19.01 -5.68 13.26
C ARG A 154 18.67 -6.87 12.36
N LYS A 155 19.64 -7.77 12.18
CA LYS A 155 19.48 -8.96 11.32
C LYS A 155 18.65 -10.08 11.96
N ASP A 156 18.53 -10.09 13.27
CA ASP A 156 17.77 -11.06 14.05
C ASP A 156 16.27 -10.77 14.13
N LEU A 157 15.83 -9.59 13.70
CA LEU A 157 14.43 -9.18 13.71
C LEU A 157 13.73 -9.46 12.37
N SER A 158 12.43 -9.82 12.45
CA SER A 158 11.56 -9.91 11.27
C SER A 158 11.36 -8.53 10.61
N GLU A 159 10.77 -8.48 9.42
CA GLU A 159 10.52 -7.21 8.73
C GLU A 159 9.65 -6.28 9.57
N ALA A 160 8.57 -6.77 10.16
CA ALA A 160 7.70 -5.97 11.03
C ALA A 160 8.42 -5.53 12.30
N ALA A 161 9.15 -6.43 12.96
CA ALA A 161 9.89 -6.13 14.18
C ALA A 161 10.99 -5.09 13.95
N ASN A 162 11.75 -5.22 12.85
CA ASN A 162 12.82 -4.29 12.50
C ASN A 162 12.26 -2.89 12.19
N PHE A 163 11.15 -2.81 11.48
CA PHE A 163 10.52 -1.51 11.19
C PHE A 163 10.09 -0.80 12.48
N LEU A 164 9.40 -1.47 13.40
CA LEU A 164 9.02 -0.89 14.70
C LEU A 164 10.25 -0.50 15.52
N TYR A 165 11.28 -1.34 15.55
CA TYR A 165 12.55 -1.06 16.20
C TYR A 165 13.18 0.24 15.67
N LEU A 166 13.23 0.41 14.35
CA LEU A 166 13.81 1.59 13.72
C LEU A 166 13.02 2.87 14.04
N ILE A 167 11.70 2.86 13.83
CA ILE A 167 10.88 4.08 14.05
C ILE A 167 10.81 4.46 15.53
N ASN A 168 11.02 3.52 16.44
CA ASN A 168 11.11 3.74 17.88
C ASN A 168 12.52 4.16 18.35
N GLY A 169 13.43 4.45 17.41
CA GLY A 169 14.78 4.91 17.76
C GLY A 169 15.67 3.85 18.39
N GLY A 170 15.50 2.58 18.01
CA GLY A 170 16.30 1.46 18.51
C GLY A 170 15.70 0.77 19.75
N VAL A 171 14.42 0.98 20.02
CA VAL A 171 13.71 0.28 21.10
C VAL A 171 12.82 -0.81 20.49
N GLU A 172 13.00 -2.05 20.96
CA GLU A 172 12.16 -3.17 20.52
C GLU A 172 10.70 -2.98 20.95
N ALA A 173 9.79 -3.30 20.04
CA ALA A 173 8.37 -3.41 20.36
C ALA A 173 8.07 -4.76 21.06
N ASP A 174 6.99 -4.81 21.83
CA ASP A 174 6.50 -6.07 22.35
C ASP A 174 6.02 -7.02 21.25
N GLN A 175 5.99 -8.32 21.51
CA GLN A 175 5.67 -9.33 20.51
C GLN A 175 4.26 -9.16 19.95
N GLU A 176 3.29 -8.71 20.74
CA GLU A 176 1.93 -8.49 20.26
C GLU A 176 1.86 -7.34 19.24
N SER A 177 2.62 -6.27 19.46
CA SER A 177 2.74 -5.16 18.49
C SER A 177 3.39 -5.64 17.20
N VAL A 178 4.42 -6.47 17.29
CA VAL A 178 5.08 -7.08 16.12
C VAL A 178 4.10 -7.98 15.35
N ASP A 179 3.42 -8.89 16.01
CA ASP A 179 2.46 -9.82 15.41
C ASP A 179 1.29 -9.06 14.75
N THR A 180 0.87 -7.97 15.37
CA THR A 180 -0.18 -7.09 14.85
C THR A 180 0.25 -6.41 13.55
N LEU A 181 1.43 -5.81 13.52
CA LEU A 181 1.94 -5.17 12.31
C LEU A 181 2.20 -6.19 11.21
N ASP A 182 2.75 -7.35 11.56
CA ASP A 182 3.00 -8.44 10.61
C ASP A 182 1.71 -8.91 9.93
N MET A 183 0.63 -9.10 10.70
CA MET A 183 -0.70 -9.42 10.14
C MET A 183 -1.22 -8.28 9.25
N CYS A 184 -1.02 -7.02 9.62
CA CYS A 184 -1.37 -5.90 8.75
C CYS A 184 -0.62 -5.97 7.42
N TYR A 185 0.65 -6.34 7.44
CA TYR A 185 1.44 -6.54 6.21
C TYR A 185 0.86 -7.64 5.33
N VAL A 186 0.49 -8.78 5.91
CA VAL A 186 -0.16 -9.88 5.17
C VAL A 186 -1.46 -9.41 4.52
N LEU A 187 -2.32 -8.69 5.26
CA LEU A 187 -3.60 -8.19 4.77
C LEU A 187 -3.48 -7.15 3.65
N HIS A 188 -2.38 -6.41 3.60
CA HIS A 188 -2.13 -5.36 2.61
C HIS A 188 -1.18 -5.78 1.48
N ALA A 189 -0.65 -7.00 1.51
CA ALA A 189 0.41 -7.47 0.62
C ALA A 189 0.04 -7.39 -0.87
N ASP A 190 -1.20 -7.73 -1.23
CA ASP A 190 -1.71 -7.59 -2.60
C ASP A 190 -3.23 -7.38 -2.62
N HIS A 191 -3.77 -6.83 -3.71
CA HIS A 191 -5.21 -6.65 -3.88
C HIS A 191 -5.59 -6.45 -5.36
N GLY A 192 -5.34 -7.43 -6.19
CA GLY A 192 -5.71 -7.41 -7.60
C GLY A 192 -5.08 -6.28 -8.40
N MET A 193 -5.78 -5.85 -9.44
CA MET A 193 -5.32 -4.80 -10.36
C MET A 193 -5.77 -3.41 -9.87
N ASN A 194 -5.40 -3.04 -8.64
CA ASN A 194 -5.63 -1.69 -8.12
C ASN A 194 -4.78 -0.63 -8.85
N ALA A 195 -5.05 0.64 -8.62
CA ALA A 195 -4.43 1.74 -9.34
C ALA A 195 -2.89 1.73 -9.29
N SER A 196 -2.29 1.50 -8.12
CA SER A 196 -0.83 1.49 -7.97
C SER A 196 -0.18 0.26 -8.61
N THR A 197 -0.82 -0.90 -8.52
CA THR A 197 -0.39 -2.12 -9.22
C THR A 197 -0.46 -1.93 -10.74
N PHE A 198 -1.55 -1.35 -11.24
CA PHE A 198 -1.68 -1.06 -12.67
C PHE A 198 -0.62 -0.06 -13.15
N ALA A 199 -0.37 1.01 -12.40
CA ALA A 199 0.68 1.98 -12.72
C ALA A 199 2.07 1.33 -12.79
N SER A 200 2.42 0.44 -11.86
CA SER A 200 3.70 -0.28 -11.90
C SER A 200 3.82 -1.19 -13.11
N ARG A 201 2.74 -1.92 -13.46
CA ARG A 201 2.71 -2.78 -14.65
C ARG A 201 2.82 -1.97 -15.95
N VAL A 202 2.15 -0.82 -16.06
CA VAL A 202 2.28 0.08 -17.22
C VAL A 202 3.73 0.56 -17.36
N THR A 203 4.36 0.94 -16.27
CA THR A 203 5.74 1.41 -16.28
C THR A 203 6.70 0.32 -16.77
N VAL A 204 6.67 -0.87 -16.18
CA VAL A 204 7.62 -1.94 -16.54
C VAL A 204 7.28 -2.62 -17.86
N ALA A 205 6.03 -2.53 -18.35
CA ALA A 205 5.65 -3.02 -19.66
C ALA A 205 6.40 -2.32 -20.81
N THR A 206 6.98 -1.17 -20.55
CA THR A 206 7.90 -0.46 -21.47
C THR A 206 9.32 -1.02 -21.46
N LEU A 207 9.60 -2.04 -20.63
CA LEU A 207 10.91 -2.59 -20.28
C LEU A 207 11.78 -1.64 -19.42
N SER A 208 11.15 -0.66 -18.77
CA SER A 208 11.80 0.12 -17.71
C SER A 208 12.13 -0.75 -16.49
N ASP A 209 13.01 -0.27 -15.65
CA ASP A 209 13.53 -0.97 -14.49
C ASP A 209 12.50 -1.10 -13.33
N ILE A 210 12.76 -2.01 -12.39
CA ILE A 210 11.88 -2.25 -11.24
C ILE A 210 11.77 -1.04 -10.30
N TYR A 211 12.84 -0.25 -10.14
CA TYR A 211 12.80 0.95 -9.28
C TYR A 211 11.84 2.01 -9.83
N SER A 212 11.81 2.18 -11.15
CA SER A 212 10.82 3.02 -11.83
C SER A 212 9.41 2.50 -11.63
N GLY A 213 9.20 1.20 -11.73
CA GLY A 213 7.90 0.55 -11.49
C GLY A 213 7.39 0.74 -10.06
N ILE A 214 8.23 0.53 -9.06
CA ILE A 214 7.88 0.72 -7.65
C ILE A 214 7.69 2.22 -7.33
N THR A 215 8.53 3.10 -7.86
CA THR A 215 8.38 4.55 -7.69
C THR A 215 7.02 5.03 -8.24
N SER A 216 6.63 4.55 -9.42
CA SER A 216 5.33 4.83 -10.03
C SER A 216 4.17 4.34 -9.14
N ALA A 217 4.29 3.14 -8.56
CA ALA A 217 3.30 2.59 -7.65
C ALA A 217 3.17 3.43 -6.36
N ILE A 218 4.28 3.86 -5.77
CA ILE A 218 4.31 4.72 -4.57
C ILE A 218 3.64 6.06 -4.86
N GLY A 219 3.96 6.69 -6.00
CA GLY A 219 3.35 7.94 -6.42
C GLY A 219 1.82 7.82 -6.60
N THR A 220 1.36 6.70 -7.13
CA THR A 220 -0.07 6.39 -7.30
C THR A 220 -0.75 6.11 -5.96
N LEU A 221 -0.10 5.33 -5.09
CA LEU A 221 -0.64 4.99 -3.77
C LEU A 221 -0.85 6.23 -2.90
N LYS A 222 0.01 7.24 -3.03
CA LYS A 222 -0.08 8.49 -2.28
C LYS A 222 -1.40 9.23 -2.50
N GLY A 223 -2.05 9.04 -3.63
CA GLY A 223 -3.28 9.77 -3.98
C GLY A 223 -4.41 9.52 -2.98
N PRO A 224 -5.22 10.56 -2.64
CA PRO A 224 -6.30 10.45 -1.65
C PRO A 224 -7.44 9.52 -2.07
N LEU A 225 -7.51 9.16 -3.34
CA LEU A 225 -8.47 8.17 -3.86
C LEU A 225 -7.93 6.73 -3.81
N HIS A 226 -6.76 6.51 -3.21
CA HIS A 226 -6.12 5.20 -3.06
C HIS A 226 -5.59 5.02 -1.63
N GLY A 227 -4.30 4.94 -1.41
CA GLY A 227 -3.71 4.57 -0.12
C GLY A 227 -3.77 5.62 0.99
N GLY A 228 -4.08 6.88 0.67
CA GLY A 228 -4.23 7.95 1.67
C GLY A 228 -5.51 7.89 2.50
N ALA A 229 -6.39 6.92 2.28
CA ALA A 229 -7.69 6.86 2.94
C ALA A 229 -7.59 6.57 4.45
N ASN A 230 -6.64 5.77 4.90
CA ASN A 230 -6.46 5.44 6.32
C ASN A 230 -6.02 6.66 7.16
N GLU A 231 -5.18 7.53 6.63
CA GLU A 231 -4.84 8.80 7.30
C GLU A 231 -6.09 9.69 7.44
N ALA A 232 -6.92 9.74 6.40
CA ALA A 232 -8.15 10.52 6.43
C ALA A 232 -9.16 9.96 7.45
N VAL A 233 -9.20 8.64 7.65
CA VAL A 233 -10.07 8.01 8.67
C VAL A 233 -9.68 8.46 10.08
N ILE A 234 -8.41 8.38 10.47
CA ILE A 234 -8.01 8.76 11.83
C ILE A 234 -8.20 10.26 12.08
N ARG A 235 -7.96 11.11 11.07
CA ARG A 235 -8.23 12.56 11.18
C ARG A 235 -9.72 12.83 11.37
N MET A 236 -10.59 12.11 10.66
CA MET A 236 -12.04 12.17 10.86
C MET A 236 -12.44 11.75 12.28
N LEU A 237 -11.89 10.66 12.81
CA LEU A 237 -12.15 10.22 14.18
C LEU A 237 -11.70 11.27 15.20
N GLN A 238 -10.56 11.92 14.97
CA GLN A 238 -10.08 13.02 15.81
C GLN A 238 -10.98 14.27 15.72
N GLU A 239 -11.49 14.60 14.53
CA GLU A 239 -12.44 15.69 14.31
C GLU A 239 -13.75 15.45 15.08
N ILE A 240 -14.28 14.22 15.04
CA ILE A 240 -15.48 13.82 15.80
C ILE A 240 -15.22 13.91 17.31
N GLY A 241 -14.05 13.46 17.77
CA GLY A 241 -13.50 13.62 19.13
C GLY A 241 -14.10 12.70 20.17
N SER A 242 -15.39 12.42 20.15
CA SER A 242 -16.07 11.58 21.14
C SER A 242 -17.24 10.79 20.57
N LEU A 243 -17.65 9.73 21.28
CA LEU A 243 -18.75 8.84 20.87
C LEU A 243 -20.09 9.58 20.75
N GLU A 244 -20.33 10.57 21.61
CA GLU A 244 -21.57 11.35 21.63
C GLU A 244 -21.73 12.20 20.35
N ASN A 245 -20.63 12.61 19.74
CA ASN A 245 -20.65 13.47 18.55
C ASN A 245 -20.87 12.70 17.24
N VAL A 246 -20.80 11.36 17.27
CA VAL A 246 -20.83 10.53 16.06
C VAL A 246 -22.13 10.72 15.27
N ASP A 247 -23.29 10.65 15.94
CA ASP A 247 -24.59 10.76 15.24
C ASP A 247 -24.71 12.10 14.50
N ALA A 248 -24.44 13.21 15.20
CA ALA A 248 -24.52 14.55 14.63
C ALA A 248 -23.54 14.76 13.46
N TYR A 249 -22.32 14.23 13.59
CA TYR A 249 -21.33 14.30 12.52
C TYR A 249 -21.75 13.53 11.26
N ILE A 250 -22.25 12.30 11.45
CA ILE A 250 -22.73 11.48 10.32
C ILE A 250 -23.94 12.11 9.65
N ASP A 251 -24.89 12.64 10.41
CA ASP A 251 -26.07 13.31 9.88
C ASP A 251 -25.70 14.55 9.06
N ASP A 252 -24.75 15.36 9.53
CA ASP A 252 -24.21 16.50 8.78
C ASP A 252 -23.52 16.05 7.48
N CYS A 253 -22.68 15.02 7.54
CA CYS A 253 -22.03 14.46 6.36
C CYS A 253 -23.04 13.96 5.32
N LEU A 254 -24.13 13.31 5.75
CA LEU A 254 -25.16 12.80 4.85
C LEU A 254 -25.97 13.96 4.24
N ALA A 255 -26.29 15.00 5.01
CA ALA A 255 -27.01 16.18 4.55
C ALA A 255 -26.19 17.01 3.54
N THR A 256 -24.90 17.19 3.80
CA THR A 256 -23.99 17.98 2.97
C THR A 256 -23.32 17.17 1.86
N LYS A 257 -23.58 15.85 1.77
CA LYS A 257 -22.91 14.91 0.84
C LYS A 257 -21.39 14.85 1.04
N LYS A 258 -20.90 15.18 2.22
CA LYS A 258 -19.49 15.00 2.61
C LYS A 258 -19.21 13.52 2.71
N LYS A 259 -18.10 13.07 2.12
CA LYS A 259 -17.70 11.65 2.15
C LYS A 259 -17.26 11.26 3.56
N ILE A 260 -17.78 10.12 4.04
CA ILE A 260 -17.31 9.47 5.27
C ILE A 260 -16.17 8.55 4.90
N MET A 261 -14.98 8.82 5.45
CA MET A 261 -13.75 8.14 5.07
C MET A 261 -13.74 6.70 5.55
N GLY A 262 -13.20 5.79 4.74
CA GLY A 262 -13.11 4.37 5.07
C GLY A 262 -14.42 3.57 4.96
N ILE A 263 -15.50 4.20 4.53
CA ILE A 263 -16.80 3.56 4.30
C ILE A 263 -17.06 3.38 2.81
N GLY A 264 -17.49 2.18 2.43
CA GLY A 264 -17.70 1.77 1.05
C GLY A 264 -16.41 1.29 0.39
N HIS A 265 -16.55 0.55 -0.69
CA HIS A 265 -15.43 0.03 -1.47
C HIS A 265 -15.81 -0.02 -2.95
N ARG A 266 -14.85 0.26 -3.83
CA ARG A 266 -15.11 0.24 -5.27
C ARG A 266 -15.44 -1.17 -5.78
N VAL A 267 -14.83 -2.19 -5.19
CA VAL A 267 -14.98 -3.59 -5.59
C VAL A 267 -15.93 -4.34 -4.66
N TYR A 268 -15.70 -4.32 -3.33
CA TYR A 268 -16.55 -5.02 -2.38
C TYR A 268 -17.93 -4.37 -2.27
N LYS A 269 -18.97 -5.15 -2.53
CA LYS A 269 -20.39 -4.80 -2.30
C LYS A 269 -20.90 -5.29 -0.94
N VAL A 270 -20.10 -6.13 -0.30
CA VAL A 270 -20.29 -6.68 1.05
C VAL A 270 -19.09 -6.31 1.91
N LEU A 271 -19.03 -6.78 3.15
CA LEU A 271 -17.95 -6.48 4.08
C LEU A 271 -16.58 -6.94 3.52
N ASP A 272 -15.61 -6.05 3.54
CA ASP A 272 -14.22 -6.35 3.18
C ASP A 272 -13.64 -7.38 4.18
N PRO A 273 -13.18 -8.56 3.73
CA PRO A 273 -12.69 -9.61 4.63
C PRO A 273 -11.49 -9.15 5.48
N ARG A 274 -10.69 -8.21 4.98
CA ARG A 274 -9.58 -7.62 5.72
C ARG A 274 -10.07 -6.76 6.89
N ALA A 275 -11.17 -6.04 6.70
CA ALA A 275 -11.77 -5.21 7.74
C ALA A 275 -12.25 -6.05 8.94
N VAL A 276 -12.75 -7.26 8.70
CA VAL A 276 -13.16 -8.19 9.77
C VAL A 276 -11.98 -8.55 10.68
N LYS A 277 -10.85 -8.93 10.08
CA LYS A 277 -9.63 -9.28 10.83
C LYS A 277 -9.10 -8.09 11.62
N LEU A 278 -9.00 -6.92 10.99
CA LEU A 278 -8.53 -5.69 11.63
C LEU A 278 -9.44 -5.24 12.77
N ARG A 279 -10.76 -5.35 12.60
CA ARG A 279 -11.73 -5.03 13.66
C ARG A 279 -11.50 -5.88 14.92
N GLY A 280 -11.24 -7.18 14.74
CA GLY A 280 -10.90 -8.07 15.85
C GLY A 280 -9.62 -7.65 16.57
N MET A 281 -8.60 -7.24 15.82
CA MET A 281 -7.33 -6.74 16.38
C MET A 281 -7.51 -5.43 17.14
N VAL A 282 -8.24 -4.46 16.57
CA VAL A 282 -8.51 -3.18 17.21
C VAL A 282 -9.21 -3.37 18.58
N ARG A 283 -10.19 -4.28 18.63
CA ARG A 283 -10.88 -4.59 19.89
C ARG A 283 -9.93 -5.12 20.95
N LYS A 284 -9.07 -6.06 20.57
CA LYS A 284 -8.08 -6.66 21.47
C LYS A 284 -7.06 -5.63 21.97
N MET A 285 -6.59 -4.76 21.07
CA MET A 285 -5.63 -3.71 21.43
C MET A 285 -6.26 -2.57 22.24
N GLY A 286 -7.52 -2.24 22.01
CA GLY A 286 -8.24 -1.21 22.73
C GLY A 286 -8.36 -1.52 24.24
N GLU A 287 -8.33 -2.79 24.63
CA GLU A 287 -8.29 -3.18 26.04
C GLU A 287 -6.94 -2.82 26.71
N LYS A 288 -5.86 -2.68 25.92
CA LYS A 288 -4.52 -2.32 26.39
C LYS A 288 -4.24 -0.82 26.36
N ILE A 289 -4.97 -0.07 25.52
CA ILE A 289 -4.82 1.36 25.39
C ILE A 289 -5.88 2.01 26.28
N ALA A 290 -5.48 3.01 27.05
CA ALA A 290 -6.38 3.73 27.98
C ALA A 290 -7.53 4.49 27.29
N GLU A 291 -7.68 4.41 25.95
CA GLU A 291 -8.69 5.11 25.16
C GLU A 291 -9.50 4.16 24.26
N PRO A 292 -10.46 3.39 24.79
CA PRO A 292 -11.32 2.51 23.98
C PRO A 292 -12.26 3.28 23.05
N LYS A 293 -12.33 4.60 23.13
CA LYS A 293 -13.24 5.46 22.38
C LYS A 293 -13.11 5.27 20.86
N TRP A 294 -11.90 5.05 20.35
CA TRP A 294 -11.65 4.93 18.91
C TRP A 294 -12.38 3.73 18.31
N ILE A 295 -12.40 2.61 19.03
CA ILE A 295 -13.10 1.39 18.62
C ILE A 295 -14.61 1.61 18.69
N GLN A 296 -15.08 2.17 19.80
CA GLN A 296 -16.50 2.44 20.02
C GLN A 296 -17.05 3.40 18.95
N MET A 297 -16.30 4.44 18.63
CA MET A 297 -16.64 5.38 17.56
C MET A 297 -16.65 4.69 16.20
N SER A 298 -15.65 3.89 15.88
CA SER A 298 -15.55 3.17 14.62
C SER A 298 -16.69 2.17 14.45
N ASP A 299 -17.00 1.39 15.48
CA ASP A 299 -18.12 0.43 15.44
C ASP A 299 -19.47 1.15 15.28
N LYS A 300 -19.66 2.28 15.96
CA LYS A 300 -20.88 3.08 15.85
C LYS A 300 -21.04 3.67 14.44
N ILE A 301 -19.99 4.25 13.88
CA ILE A 301 -20.00 4.78 12.51
C ILE A 301 -20.32 3.66 11.50
N ALA A 302 -19.65 2.51 11.60
CA ALA A 302 -19.88 1.38 10.71
C ALA A 302 -21.33 0.88 10.79
N GLY A 303 -21.90 0.78 11.99
CA GLY A 303 -23.30 0.40 12.21
C GLY A 303 -24.29 1.36 11.57
N ILE A 304 -24.11 2.68 11.80
CA ILE A 304 -24.97 3.73 11.23
C ILE A 304 -24.93 3.70 9.70
N MET A 305 -23.74 3.56 9.12
CA MET A 305 -23.57 3.58 7.66
C MET A 305 -24.14 2.32 7.00
N GLN A 306 -24.04 1.17 7.65
CA GLN A 306 -24.69 -0.05 7.19
C GLN A 306 -26.22 0.10 7.24
N GLU A 307 -26.78 0.61 8.33
CA GLU A 307 -28.22 0.80 8.50
C GLU A 307 -28.80 1.83 7.53
N LYS A 308 -28.20 3.03 7.45
CA LYS A 308 -28.72 4.15 6.66
C LYS A 308 -28.43 4.06 5.16
N LYS A 309 -27.34 3.41 4.75
CA LYS A 309 -26.85 3.40 3.35
C LYS A 309 -26.53 2.03 2.81
N GLY A 310 -26.54 0.97 3.61
CA GLY A 310 -26.09 -0.37 3.20
C GLY A 310 -24.59 -0.43 2.86
N LEU A 311 -23.79 0.52 3.37
CA LEU A 311 -22.37 0.61 3.10
C LEU A 311 -21.56 0.04 4.27
N HIS A 312 -20.53 -0.73 3.93
CA HIS A 312 -19.64 -1.39 4.89
C HIS A 312 -18.31 -0.65 5.04
N ALA A 313 -17.69 -0.81 6.20
CA ALA A 313 -16.31 -0.38 6.41
C ALA A 313 -15.34 -1.18 5.55
N ASN A 314 -14.33 -0.52 5.01
CA ASN A 314 -13.25 -1.14 4.24
C ASN A 314 -11.98 -1.33 5.10
N VAL A 315 -10.90 -1.84 4.49
CA VAL A 315 -9.65 -2.10 5.20
C VAL A 315 -9.05 -0.84 5.83
N ASP A 316 -9.15 0.31 5.19
CA ASP A 316 -8.57 1.56 5.67
C ASP A 316 -9.24 2.07 6.95
N PHE A 317 -10.52 1.73 7.13
CA PHE A 317 -11.30 2.17 8.28
C PHE A 317 -10.73 1.62 9.61
N TYR A 318 -10.44 0.33 9.68
CA TYR A 318 -9.89 -0.29 10.89
C TYR A 318 -8.37 -0.28 10.95
N SER A 319 -7.66 -0.26 9.82
CA SER A 319 -6.19 -0.14 9.83
C SER A 319 -5.71 1.15 10.46
N ALA A 320 -6.45 2.25 10.28
CA ALA A 320 -6.16 3.53 10.92
C ALA A 320 -6.09 3.39 12.45
N SER A 321 -7.09 2.77 13.05
CA SER A 321 -7.13 2.55 14.51
C SER A 321 -6.04 1.58 14.99
N VAL A 322 -5.71 0.55 14.21
CA VAL A 322 -4.61 -0.39 14.51
C VAL A 322 -3.28 0.36 14.57
N TYR A 323 -2.94 1.11 13.54
CA TYR A 323 -1.66 1.84 13.48
C TYR A 323 -1.57 2.91 14.56
N TYR A 324 -2.66 3.61 14.83
CA TYR A 324 -2.73 4.56 15.93
C TYR A 324 -2.47 3.88 17.28
N SER A 325 -3.02 2.68 17.47
CA SER A 325 -2.83 1.85 18.65
C SER A 325 -1.39 1.35 18.83
N LEU A 326 -0.65 1.23 17.73
CA LEU A 326 0.78 0.89 17.75
C LEU A 326 1.68 2.12 17.97
N ASN A 327 1.11 3.29 18.28
CA ASN A 327 1.81 4.58 18.38
C ASN A 327 2.56 4.99 17.10
N VAL A 328 2.09 4.53 15.96
CA VAL A 328 2.63 4.96 14.65
C VAL A 328 2.12 6.37 14.36
N PRO A 329 2.99 7.31 13.97
CA PRO A 329 2.58 8.62 13.50
C PRO A 329 1.61 8.53 12.33
N ILE A 330 0.57 9.38 12.31
CA ILE A 330 -0.52 9.30 11.33
C ILE A 330 0.00 9.37 9.89
N ASP A 331 0.96 10.23 9.63
CA ASP A 331 1.54 10.41 8.29
C ASP A 331 2.50 9.28 7.85
N LEU A 332 2.73 8.27 8.71
CA LEU A 332 3.38 7.01 8.34
C LEU A 332 2.38 5.89 7.97
N PHE A 333 1.08 6.09 8.07
CA PHE A 333 0.08 5.07 7.74
C PHE A 333 0.15 4.67 6.25
N THR A 334 0.20 5.63 5.34
CA THR A 334 0.35 5.35 3.91
C THR A 334 1.73 4.76 3.56
N PRO A 335 2.85 5.22 4.12
CA PRO A 335 4.13 4.52 4.00
C PRO A 335 4.09 3.05 4.45
N ILE A 336 3.42 2.73 5.55
CA ILE A 336 3.25 1.34 6.01
C ILE A 336 2.47 0.51 4.97
N PHE A 337 1.45 1.09 4.37
CA PHE A 337 0.74 0.45 3.25
C PHE A 337 1.70 0.16 2.09
N ALA A 338 2.54 1.12 1.71
CA ALA A 338 3.55 0.93 0.67
C ALA A 338 4.54 -0.18 1.01
N ILE A 339 5.02 -0.25 2.26
CA ILE A 339 5.91 -1.30 2.75
C ILE A 339 5.28 -2.68 2.52
N ALA A 340 4.07 -2.89 2.99
CA ALA A 340 3.36 -4.16 2.83
C ALA A 340 3.12 -4.49 1.34
N ARG A 341 2.61 -3.52 0.57
CA ARG A 341 2.23 -3.71 -0.83
C ARG A 341 3.40 -3.88 -1.79
N THR A 342 4.61 -3.56 -1.40
CA THR A 342 5.79 -3.79 -2.25
C THR A 342 5.96 -5.27 -2.60
N SER A 343 5.56 -6.19 -1.73
CA SER A 343 5.51 -7.63 -2.04
C SER A 343 4.59 -7.92 -3.23
N GLY A 344 3.41 -7.36 -3.25
CA GLY A 344 2.46 -7.48 -4.36
C GLY A 344 2.92 -6.74 -5.62
N TRP A 345 3.37 -5.50 -5.50
CA TRP A 345 3.87 -4.74 -6.65
C TRP A 345 5.04 -5.45 -7.33
N SER A 346 6.01 -5.92 -6.57
CA SER A 346 7.16 -6.64 -7.13
C SER A 346 6.75 -7.96 -7.78
N ALA A 347 5.82 -8.70 -7.18
CA ALA A 347 5.28 -9.92 -7.78
C ALA A 347 4.54 -9.63 -9.11
N HIS A 348 3.76 -8.55 -9.18
CA HIS A 348 3.11 -8.12 -10.41
C HIS A 348 4.11 -7.67 -11.49
N ILE A 349 5.21 -7.05 -11.09
CA ILE A 349 6.30 -6.69 -12.02
C ILE A 349 6.96 -7.94 -12.58
N LEU A 350 7.28 -8.92 -11.72
CA LEU A 350 7.82 -10.22 -12.15
C LEU A 350 6.88 -10.91 -13.14
N GLU A 351 5.59 -10.95 -12.85
CA GLU A 351 4.58 -11.56 -13.72
C GLU A 351 4.45 -10.82 -15.05
N GLN A 352 4.42 -9.48 -15.04
CA GLN A 352 4.33 -8.66 -16.24
C GLN A 352 5.51 -8.90 -17.18
N LEU A 353 6.74 -8.92 -16.64
CA LEU A 353 7.95 -9.10 -17.45
C LEU A 353 8.15 -10.54 -17.93
N ALA A 354 7.55 -11.54 -17.25
CA ALA A 354 7.61 -12.93 -17.68
C ALA A 354 6.81 -13.21 -18.98
N ASP A 355 5.75 -12.46 -19.22
CA ASP A 355 4.94 -12.52 -20.46
C ASP A 355 4.53 -11.08 -20.83
N ASN A 356 5.50 -10.30 -21.30
CA ASN A 356 5.35 -8.86 -21.47
C ASN A 356 4.75 -8.45 -22.79
N ARG A 357 3.83 -7.54 -22.71
CA ARG A 357 3.36 -6.73 -23.85
C ARG A 357 3.18 -5.29 -23.41
N LEU A 358 3.63 -4.33 -24.20
CA LEU A 358 3.44 -2.90 -23.96
C LEU A 358 1.95 -2.58 -23.70
N ILE A 359 1.66 -1.96 -22.58
CA ILE A 359 0.32 -1.49 -22.23
C ILE A 359 0.13 -0.07 -22.80
N ARG A 360 -0.62 0.03 -23.90
CA ARG A 360 -0.86 1.29 -24.62
C ARG A 360 -2.28 1.33 -25.17
N PRO A 361 -3.25 1.86 -24.39
CA PRO A 361 -4.61 2.07 -24.88
C PRO A 361 -4.66 3.15 -25.95
N GLN A 362 -5.80 3.23 -26.65
CA GLN A 362 -6.11 4.31 -27.59
C GLN A 362 -6.94 5.40 -26.90
N SER A 363 -6.90 6.60 -27.48
CA SER A 363 -7.80 7.69 -27.12
C SER A 363 -8.78 7.98 -28.23
N ASP A 364 -9.99 8.43 -27.89
CA ASP A 364 -10.93 9.03 -28.82
C ASP A 364 -10.73 10.54 -28.77
N TYR A 365 -10.28 11.11 -29.91
CA TYR A 365 -10.03 12.55 -29.99
C TYR A 365 -11.34 13.27 -30.28
N ILE A 366 -11.75 14.13 -29.35
CA ILE A 366 -12.99 14.91 -29.40
C ILE A 366 -12.75 16.42 -29.61
N GLY A 367 -11.51 16.83 -29.85
CA GLY A 367 -11.16 18.22 -30.10
C GLY A 367 -11.39 18.66 -31.56
N PRO A 368 -11.18 19.95 -31.87
CA PRO A 368 -11.29 20.47 -33.23
C PRO A 368 -10.21 19.89 -34.16
N GLU A 369 -10.54 19.75 -35.43
CA GLU A 369 -9.62 19.31 -36.48
C GLU A 369 -9.48 20.39 -37.58
N GLY A 370 -8.38 20.34 -38.32
CA GLY A 370 -8.19 21.19 -39.49
C GLY A 370 -7.80 22.64 -39.19
N LEU A 371 -7.47 22.96 -37.94
CA LEU A 371 -6.98 24.29 -37.59
C LEU A 371 -5.62 24.56 -38.24
N LYS A 372 -5.40 25.80 -38.70
CA LYS A 372 -4.14 26.26 -39.30
C LYS A 372 -3.30 26.98 -38.23
N ALA A 373 -2.01 26.73 -38.25
CA ALA A 373 -1.07 27.50 -37.46
C ALA A 373 -0.98 28.94 -37.98
N THR A 374 -1.58 29.87 -37.25
CA THR A 374 -1.47 31.29 -37.57
C THR A 374 -0.16 31.83 -37.01
N PRO A 375 0.59 32.70 -37.73
CA PRO A 375 1.78 33.37 -37.23
C PRO A 375 1.47 34.12 -35.93
N ILE A 376 2.47 34.22 -35.01
CA ILE A 376 2.27 34.79 -33.67
C ILE A 376 1.72 36.21 -33.70
N GLN A 377 2.16 37.01 -34.68
CA GLN A 377 1.70 38.38 -34.86
C GLN A 377 0.25 38.52 -35.34
N ASP A 378 -0.37 37.43 -35.79
CA ASP A 378 -1.74 37.39 -36.35
C ASP A 378 -2.72 36.62 -35.47
N ARG A 379 -2.33 36.26 -34.23
CA ARG A 379 -3.14 35.50 -33.26
C ARG A 379 -3.99 36.40 -32.37
#